data_fcf5784600df71ce9979ddd8fa7b5fdd
#
_entry.id   fcf5784600df71ce9979ddd8fa7b5fdd
#
_cell.length_a   1.000
_cell.length_b   1.000
_cell.length_c   1.000
_cell.angle_alpha   90.00
_cell.angle_beta   90.00
_cell.angle_gamma   90.00
#
_symmetry.space_group_name_H-M   'P 1'
#
loop_
_entity.id
_entity.type
_entity.pdbx_description
1 polymer ?
#
loop_
_entity_poly.entity_id
_entity_poly.type
_entity_poly.pdbx_seq_one_letter_code
_entity_poly.pdbx_strand_id
1 'polypeptide(L)'
;LFGVSATSYPFYYDILSLRIKGYFMKNIYSISKVKKIFKGYMLRKKNIYDIQKKINKNSKLGISSFNGICIYKYKYYKISSHINFDQSLKKIREQVEHVTFNEIIYNKYKKFILINKNLKLKMPTEHTPYSNFFSFLFGKIKLLIRKL
;
A
#
# COMPACT_ATOMS: atom_id res chain seq x y z
N LEU A 1 -16.98 -7.10 -7.41
CA LEU A 1 -16.05 -6.04 -7.05
C LEU A 1 -16.74 -5.00 -6.19
N PHE A 2 -16.02 -4.44 -5.20
CA PHE A 2 -16.50 -3.27 -4.47
C PHE A 2 -15.85 -1.96 -4.97
N GLY A 3 -14.76 -2.04 -5.71
CA GLY A 3 -14.09 -0.88 -6.25
C GLY A 3 -13.05 -1.22 -7.30
N VAL A 4 -12.47 -0.17 -7.87
CA VAL A 4 -11.34 -0.20 -8.81
C VAL A 4 -10.30 0.79 -8.35
N SER A 5 -9.06 0.35 -8.20
CA SER A 5 -7.92 1.23 -7.91
C SER A 5 -6.96 1.32 -9.10
N ALA A 6 -6.24 2.41 -9.15
CA ALA A 6 -5.19 2.63 -10.13
C ALA A 6 -3.94 1.79 -9.84
N THR A 7 -3.10 1.62 -10.86
CA THR A 7 -1.68 1.36 -10.72
C THR A 7 -0.89 2.65 -10.99
N SER A 8 0.40 2.66 -10.77
CA SER A 8 1.24 3.84 -11.02
C SER A 8 2.45 3.50 -11.88
N TYR A 9 2.99 4.54 -12.54
CA TYR A 9 4.20 4.45 -13.34
C TYR A 9 5.26 5.39 -12.73
N PRO A 10 6.54 4.98 -12.66
CA PRO A 10 7.10 3.70 -13.09
C PRO A 10 6.86 2.53 -12.12
N PHE A 11 6.45 2.78 -10.87
CA PHE A 11 6.26 1.75 -9.85
C PHE A 11 4.96 1.93 -9.09
N TYR A 12 4.45 0.83 -8.51
CA TYR A 12 3.36 0.87 -7.54
C TYR A 12 3.89 1.50 -6.23
N TYR A 13 3.51 2.75 -5.95
CA TYR A 13 4.11 3.49 -4.84
C TYR A 13 3.42 3.26 -3.49
N ASP A 14 2.11 3.08 -3.48
CA ASP A 14 1.34 2.94 -2.24
C ASP A 14 1.25 1.48 -1.77
N ILE A 15 2.42 0.87 -1.60
CA ILE A 15 2.50 -0.53 -1.17
C ILE A 15 2.04 -0.74 0.29
N LEU A 16 1.91 0.34 1.08
CA LEU A 16 1.42 0.26 2.45
C LEU A 16 -0.06 -0.05 2.50
N SER A 17 -0.83 0.45 1.53
CA SER A 17 -2.27 0.17 1.42
C SER A 17 -2.57 -1.12 0.66
N LEU A 18 -1.56 -1.78 0.10
CA LEU A 18 -1.76 -2.95 -0.75
C LEU A 18 -1.92 -4.25 0.05
N ARG A 19 -2.99 -5.00 -0.24
CA ARG A 19 -3.22 -6.37 0.24
C ARG A 19 -3.80 -7.21 -0.90
N ILE A 20 -3.04 -8.21 -1.35
CA ILE A 20 -3.45 -9.15 -2.39
C ILE A 20 -3.45 -10.55 -1.78
N LYS A 21 -4.63 -11.18 -1.71
CA LYS A 21 -4.80 -12.51 -1.11
C LYS A 21 -3.88 -13.54 -1.78
N GLY A 22 -3.22 -14.35 -0.97
CA GLY A 22 -2.31 -15.39 -1.42
C GLY A 22 -0.96 -14.90 -1.96
N TYR A 23 -0.79 -13.58 -2.10
CA TYR A 23 0.43 -13.05 -2.68
C TYR A 23 1.09 -11.94 -1.84
N PHE A 24 0.33 -10.95 -1.39
CA PHE A 24 0.85 -9.80 -0.66
C PHE A 24 -0.11 -9.38 0.45
N MET A 25 0.05 -10.00 1.61
CA MET A 25 -0.77 -9.72 2.81
C MET A 25 0.01 -9.05 3.93
N LYS A 26 1.34 -8.85 3.74
CA LYS A 26 2.21 -8.34 4.79
C LYS A 26 2.02 -6.84 5.00
N ASN A 27 1.94 -6.45 6.25
CA ASN A 27 2.13 -5.06 6.64
C ASN A 27 3.61 -4.70 6.48
N ILE A 28 3.91 -3.84 5.50
CA ILE A 28 5.29 -3.41 5.21
C ILE A 28 5.90 -2.58 6.35
N TYR A 29 5.08 -2.01 7.23
CA TYR A 29 5.60 -1.39 8.46
C TYR A 29 6.37 -2.41 9.31
N SER A 30 5.94 -3.66 9.36
CA SER A 30 6.69 -4.72 10.05
C SER A 30 8.02 -5.06 9.38
N ILE A 31 8.11 -4.85 8.05
CA ILE A 31 9.35 -5.07 7.28
C ILE A 31 10.31 -3.87 7.46
N SER A 32 9.79 -2.66 7.66
CA SER A 32 10.62 -1.47 7.87
C SER A 32 11.31 -1.42 9.24
N LYS A 33 10.83 -2.20 10.21
CA LYS A 33 11.46 -2.40 11.53
C LYS A 33 12.72 -3.29 11.46
N VAL A 34 13.15 -3.73 10.26
CA VAL A 34 14.38 -4.51 10.11
C VAL A 34 15.58 -3.66 10.52
N LYS A 35 16.30 -4.09 11.55
CA LYS A 35 17.44 -3.39 12.18
C LYS A 35 18.60 -3.02 11.23
N LYS A 36 18.69 -3.67 10.06
CA LYS A 36 19.74 -3.40 9.06
C LYS A 36 19.15 -2.58 7.90
N ILE A 37 19.54 -1.31 7.81
CA ILE A 37 19.07 -0.33 6.80
C ILE A 37 19.17 -0.89 5.37
N PHE A 38 20.28 -1.52 5.00
CA PHE A 38 20.48 -2.09 3.68
C PHE A 38 19.50 -3.23 3.36
N LYS A 39 19.28 -4.13 4.31
CA LYS A 39 18.32 -5.24 4.15
C LYS A 39 16.90 -4.72 3.97
N GLY A 40 16.52 -3.69 4.73
CA GLY A 40 15.22 -3.03 4.59
C GLY A 40 15.03 -2.37 3.21
N TYR A 41 16.06 -1.70 2.70
CA TYR A 41 16.06 -1.12 1.36
C TYR A 41 15.87 -2.19 0.27
N MET A 42 16.65 -3.27 0.30
CA MET A 42 16.57 -4.34 -0.69
C MET A 42 15.22 -5.06 -0.67
N LEU A 43 14.68 -5.33 0.53
CA LEU A 43 13.36 -5.94 0.66
C LEU A 43 12.26 -5.05 0.08
N ARG A 44 12.29 -3.75 0.34
CA ARG A 44 11.31 -2.80 -0.24
C ARG A 44 11.44 -2.73 -1.75
N LYS A 45 12.68 -2.59 -2.26
CA LYS A 45 12.95 -2.53 -3.70
C LYS A 45 12.45 -3.79 -4.41
N LYS A 46 12.81 -4.98 -3.90
CA LYS A 46 12.35 -6.26 -4.46
C LYS A 46 10.82 -6.35 -4.49
N ASN A 47 10.17 -6.08 -3.37
CA ASN A 47 8.71 -6.16 -3.28
C ASN A 47 8.02 -5.19 -4.26
N ILE A 48 8.51 -3.95 -4.40
CA ILE A 48 7.95 -2.98 -5.33
C ILE A 48 8.08 -3.46 -6.78
N TYR A 49 9.24 -3.96 -7.18
CA TYR A 49 9.47 -4.48 -8.53
C TYR A 49 8.61 -5.70 -8.83
N ASP A 50 8.58 -6.67 -7.92
CA ASP A 50 7.81 -7.92 -8.09
C ASP A 50 6.30 -7.63 -8.19
N ILE A 51 5.81 -6.71 -7.35
CA ILE A 51 4.41 -6.28 -7.38
C ILE A 51 4.10 -5.62 -8.71
N GLN A 52 4.91 -4.64 -9.13
CA GLN A 52 4.68 -3.90 -10.37
C GLN A 52 4.70 -4.81 -11.58
N LYS A 53 5.68 -5.70 -11.67
CA LYS A 53 5.79 -6.69 -12.76
C LYS A 53 4.54 -7.55 -12.86
N LYS A 54 4.00 -8.00 -11.72
CA LYS A 54 2.81 -8.85 -11.69
C LYS A 54 1.53 -8.08 -12.03
N ILE A 55 1.40 -6.82 -11.60
CA ILE A 55 0.25 -5.97 -11.94
C ILE A 55 0.29 -5.60 -13.42
N ASN A 56 1.47 -5.27 -13.96
CA ASN A 56 1.62 -4.93 -15.38
C ASN A 56 1.27 -6.11 -16.31
N LYS A 57 1.57 -7.32 -15.90
CA LYS A 57 1.21 -8.52 -16.67
C LYS A 57 -0.31 -8.69 -16.71
N ASN A 58 -0.97 -8.63 -15.56
CA ASN A 58 -2.42 -8.79 -15.42
C ASN A 58 -2.96 -7.95 -14.27
N SER A 59 -4.11 -7.30 -14.46
CA SER A 59 -4.87 -6.69 -13.36
C SER A 59 -5.07 -7.71 -12.24
N LYS A 60 -5.03 -7.23 -10.98
CA LYS A 60 -5.12 -8.11 -9.80
C LYS A 60 -6.34 -7.81 -8.97
N LEU A 61 -6.87 -8.85 -8.32
CA LEU A 61 -7.88 -8.70 -7.28
C LEU A 61 -7.18 -8.57 -5.93
N GLY A 62 -7.47 -7.47 -5.25
CA GLY A 62 -6.94 -7.18 -3.92
C GLY A 62 -8.03 -7.15 -2.86
N ILE A 63 -7.63 -7.35 -1.62
CA ILE A 63 -8.45 -7.03 -0.45
C ILE A 63 -8.40 -5.53 -0.20
N SER A 64 -7.22 -4.93 -0.37
CA SER A 64 -7.01 -3.49 -0.25
C SER A 64 -6.05 -2.99 -1.32
N SER A 65 -6.33 -1.80 -1.83
CA SER A 65 -5.48 -1.01 -2.71
C SER A 65 -6.01 0.41 -2.77
N PHE A 66 -5.14 1.40 -2.83
CA PHE A 66 -5.51 2.79 -3.07
C PHE A 66 -4.73 3.39 -4.23
N ASN A 67 -3.42 3.54 -4.08
CA ASN A 67 -2.45 3.98 -5.09
C ASN A 67 -2.84 5.32 -5.78
N GLY A 68 -3.25 6.29 -4.95
CA GLY A 68 -3.58 7.66 -5.37
C GLY A 68 -5.02 7.86 -5.85
N ILE A 69 -5.62 6.89 -6.54
CA ILE A 69 -7.04 6.91 -6.94
C ILE A 69 -7.67 5.56 -6.69
N CYS A 70 -8.84 5.60 -6.07
CA CYS A 70 -9.72 4.46 -5.95
C CYS A 70 -11.18 4.88 -6.13
N ILE A 71 -11.89 4.19 -7.02
CA ILE A 71 -13.30 4.39 -7.29
C ILE A 71 -14.08 3.27 -6.63
N TYR A 72 -14.97 3.63 -5.72
CA TYR A 72 -15.78 2.67 -4.97
C TYR A 72 -17.23 2.66 -5.48
N LYS A 73 -17.86 1.51 -5.42
CA LYS A 73 -19.32 1.45 -5.54
C LYS A 73 -19.93 2.08 -4.29
N TYR A 74 -20.78 3.07 -4.46
CA TYR A 74 -21.38 3.86 -3.39
C TYR A 74 -21.96 3.03 -2.24
N LYS A 75 -22.69 1.96 -2.56
CA LYS A 75 -23.28 1.07 -1.54
C LYS A 75 -22.28 0.46 -0.55
N TYR A 76 -21.01 0.27 -0.97
CA TYR A 76 -19.95 -0.23 -0.09
C TYR A 76 -19.22 0.91 0.60
N TYR A 77 -19.07 2.05 -0.07
CA TYR A 77 -18.41 3.22 0.50
C TYR A 77 -19.11 3.71 1.77
N LYS A 78 -20.42 3.87 1.74
CA LYS A 78 -21.22 4.40 2.85
C LYS A 78 -21.24 3.55 4.12
N ILE A 79 -20.83 2.28 4.03
CA ILE A 79 -20.87 1.34 5.16
C ILE A 79 -19.51 1.09 5.78
N SER A 80 -18.47 1.71 5.25
CA SER A 80 -17.10 1.56 5.73
C SER A 80 -16.59 2.87 6.32
N SER A 81 -15.48 2.81 7.02
CA SER A 81 -14.84 3.95 7.64
C SER A 81 -13.32 3.86 7.56
N HIS A 82 -12.66 5.02 7.59
CA HIS A 82 -11.20 5.13 7.61
C HIS A 82 -10.62 5.11 9.03
N ILE A 83 -11.37 4.61 10.00
CA ILE A 83 -10.96 4.61 11.41
C ILE A 83 -9.97 3.46 11.64
N ASN A 84 -8.78 3.82 12.09
CA ASN A 84 -7.72 2.85 12.45
C ASN A 84 -7.76 2.42 13.93
N PHE A 85 -8.77 2.88 14.68
CA PHE A 85 -8.91 2.53 16.08
C PHE A 85 -9.53 1.15 16.23
N ASP A 86 -8.83 0.25 16.92
CA ASP A 86 -9.33 -1.06 17.28
C ASP A 86 -9.97 -1.01 18.67
N GLN A 87 -11.29 -1.03 18.70
CA GLN A 87 -12.05 -0.95 19.96
C GLN A 87 -11.76 -2.12 20.90
N SER A 88 -11.51 -3.32 20.35
CA SER A 88 -11.24 -4.51 21.15
C SER A 88 -9.89 -4.43 21.86
N LEU A 89 -8.90 -3.81 21.21
CA LEU A 89 -7.55 -3.65 21.75
C LEU A 89 -7.30 -2.26 22.35
N LYS A 90 -8.28 -1.36 22.28
CA LYS A 90 -8.17 0.05 22.73
C LYS A 90 -6.90 0.74 22.22
N LYS A 91 -6.49 0.43 21.00
CA LYS A 91 -5.29 0.99 20.37
C LYS A 91 -5.49 1.32 18.89
N ILE A 92 -4.66 2.23 18.39
CA ILE A 92 -4.59 2.54 16.96
C ILE A 92 -3.85 1.40 16.25
N ARG A 93 -4.43 0.86 15.18
CA ARG A 93 -3.78 -0.14 14.35
C ARG A 93 -2.60 0.48 13.61
N GLU A 94 -1.45 -0.18 13.63
CA GLU A 94 -0.28 0.20 12.83
C GLU A 94 -0.49 -0.15 11.34
N GLN A 95 -1.52 0.41 10.71
CA GLN A 95 -1.76 0.25 9.28
C GLN A 95 -2.39 1.50 8.69
N VAL A 96 -2.33 1.62 7.37
CA VAL A 96 -2.91 2.76 6.64
C VAL A 96 -4.42 2.67 6.71
N GLU A 97 -5.10 3.81 6.86
CA GLU A 97 -6.56 3.92 6.96
C GLU A 97 -7.29 3.26 5.78
N HIS A 98 -6.74 3.34 4.58
CA HIS A 98 -7.30 2.67 3.40
C HIS A 98 -7.35 1.15 3.53
N VAL A 99 -6.40 0.54 4.27
CA VAL A 99 -6.42 -0.90 4.54
C VAL A 99 -7.61 -1.23 5.42
N THR A 100 -7.79 -0.50 6.52
CA THR A 100 -8.93 -0.70 7.43
C THR A 100 -10.26 -0.55 6.70
N PHE A 101 -10.40 0.53 5.91
CA PHE A 101 -11.59 0.79 5.10
C PHE A 101 -11.93 -0.39 4.18
N ASN A 102 -10.95 -0.86 3.42
CA ASN A 102 -11.14 -1.93 2.44
C ASN A 102 -11.37 -3.30 3.10
N GLU A 103 -10.67 -3.58 4.21
CA GLU A 103 -10.83 -4.82 4.97
C GLU A 103 -12.22 -4.95 5.60
N ILE A 104 -12.84 -3.86 6.07
CA ILE A 104 -14.22 -3.86 6.56
C ILE A 104 -15.15 -4.35 5.46
N ILE A 105 -15.03 -3.80 4.25
CA ILE A 105 -15.86 -4.21 3.11
C ILE A 105 -15.60 -5.67 2.74
N TYR A 106 -14.32 -6.06 2.63
CA TYR A 106 -13.96 -7.43 2.31
C TYR A 106 -14.49 -8.43 3.33
N ASN A 107 -14.32 -8.15 4.63
CA ASN A 107 -14.74 -9.06 5.68
C ASN A 107 -16.25 -9.26 5.72
N LYS A 108 -17.01 -8.19 5.47
CA LYS A 108 -18.49 -8.22 5.47
C LYS A 108 -19.07 -8.87 4.21
N TYR A 109 -18.52 -8.54 3.02
CA TYR A 109 -19.16 -8.91 1.75
C TYR A 109 -18.34 -9.90 0.93
N LYS A 110 -17.13 -10.24 1.33
CA LYS A 110 -16.19 -11.11 0.57
C LYS A 110 -15.98 -10.64 -0.88
N LYS A 111 -16.11 -9.32 -1.11
CA LYS A 111 -15.84 -8.70 -2.41
C LYS A 111 -14.42 -8.15 -2.46
N PHE A 112 -13.90 -8.03 -3.67
CA PHE A 112 -12.54 -7.59 -3.93
C PHE A 112 -12.51 -6.21 -4.59
N ILE A 113 -11.37 -5.53 -4.51
CA ILE A 113 -11.02 -4.37 -5.32
C ILE A 113 -10.21 -4.84 -6.53
N LEU A 114 -10.49 -4.26 -7.70
CA LEU A 114 -9.70 -4.51 -8.91
C LEU A 114 -8.55 -3.51 -8.98
N ILE A 115 -7.31 -3.99 -8.98
CA ILE A 115 -6.13 -3.19 -9.29
C ILE A 115 -5.97 -3.22 -10.81
N ASN A 116 -6.34 -2.13 -11.46
CA ASN A 116 -6.45 -2.07 -12.92
C ASN A 116 -5.11 -1.65 -13.53
N LYS A 117 -4.49 -2.54 -14.32
CA LYS A 117 -3.21 -2.28 -15.00
C LYS A 117 -3.27 -1.15 -16.02
N ASN A 118 -4.45 -0.87 -16.57
CA ASN A 118 -4.65 0.15 -17.60
C ASN A 118 -4.97 1.54 -17.00
N LEU A 119 -5.47 1.60 -15.77
CA LEU A 119 -5.65 2.86 -15.04
C LEU A 119 -4.32 3.24 -14.39
N LYS A 120 -3.49 3.99 -15.10
CA LYS A 120 -2.14 4.35 -14.68
C LYS A 120 -2.05 5.82 -14.26
N LEU A 121 -1.48 6.04 -13.08
CA LEU A 121 -1.13 7.36 -12.60
C LEU A 121 0.39 7.57 -12.68
N LYS A 122 0.79 8.81 -12.93
CA LYS A 122 2.20 9.19 -12.74
C LYS A 122 2.45 9.25 -11.22
N MET A 123 3.44 8.51 -10.77
CA MET A 123 3.84 8.54 -9.36
C MET A 123 4.36 9.93 -8.99
N PRO A 124 3.94 10.52 -7.86
CA PRO A 124 4.52 11.75 -7.35
C PRO A 124 6.03 11.61 -7.13
N THR A 125 6.80 12.65 -7.47
CA THR A 125 8.27 12.62 -7.38
C THR A 125 8.76 12.36 -5.95
N GLU A 126 8.07 12.88 -4.95
CA GLU A 126 8.33 12.67 -3.53
C GLU A 126 8.17 11.22 -3.06
N HIS A 127 7.37 10.43 -3.78
CA HIS A 127 7.17 9.00 -3.52
C HIS A 127 8.05 8.11 -4.39
N THR A 128 8.89 8.70 -5.25
CA THR A 128 9.84 7.92 -6.04
C THR A 128 10.64 7.04 -5.08
N PRO A 129 10.51 5.70 -5.17
CA PRO A 129 11.32 4.84 -4.34
C PRO A 129 12.76 5.21 -4.63
N TYR A 130 13.48 5.46 -3.59
CA TYR A 130 14.89 5.85 -3.64
C TYR A 130 15.57 5.13 -4.80
N SER A 131 15.93 5.90 -5.83
CA SER A 131 16.48 5.36 -7.07
C SER A 131 17.79 4.60 -6.83
N ASN A 132 18.47 4.95 -5.71
CA ASN A 132 19.68 4.29 -5.27
C ASN A 132 19.76 4.27 -3.73
N PHE A 133 20.74 3.53 -3.22
CA PHE A 133 20.98 3.38 -1.78
C PHE A 133 21.30 4.72 -1.10
N PHE A 134 22.03 5.60 -1.75
CA PHE A 134 22.40 6.91 -1.18
C PHE A 134 21.16 7.79 -0.96
N SER A 135 20.26 7.88 -1.93
CA SER A 135 19.00 8.61 -1.78
C SER A 135 18.16 8.06 -0.62
N PHE A 136 18.16 6.74 -0.43
CA PHE A 136 17.51 6.10 0.71
C PHE A 136 18.16 6.50 2.04
N LEU A 137 19.48 6.49 2.11
CA LEU A 137 20.24 6.85 3.30
C LEU A 137 20.02 8.33 3.67
N PHE A 138 20.12 9.24 2.69
CA PHE A 138 19.83 10.67 2.90
C PHE A 138 18.40 10.91 3.38
N GLY A 139 17.42 10.20 2.83
CA GLY A 139 16.03 10.27 3.30
C GLY A 139 15.90 9.84 4.76
N LYS A 140 16.65 8.83 5.21
CA LYS A 140 16.65 8.39 6.61
C LYS A 140 17.33 9.40 7.54
N ILE A 141 18.47 9.97 7.14
CA ILE A 141 19.17 11.01 7.89
C ILE A 141 18.28 12.24 8.06
N LYS A 142 17.64 12.72 6.98
CA LYS A 142 16.70 13.85 7.02
C LYS A 142 15.51 13.61 7.97
N LEU A 143 15.01 12.37 8.06
CA LEU A 143 13.95 12.00 9.00
C LEU A 143 14.44 11.98 10.46
N LEU A 144 15.70 11.62 10.70
CA LEU A 144 16.30 11.66 12.04
C LEU A 144 16.50 13.10 12.51
N ILE A 145 17.03 13.97 11.65
CA ILE A 145 17.25 15.41 11.96
C ILE A 145 15.93 16.13 12.25
N ARG A 146 14.82 15.77 11.58
CA ARG A 146 13.51 16.37 11.86
C ARG A 146 12.86 15.94 13.18
N LYS A 147 13.42 14.96 13.85
CA LYS A 147 12.94 14.44 15.15
C LYS A 147 13.78 14.94 16.33
N LEU A 148 14.87 15.63 16.05
CA LEU A 148 15.69 16.39 16.99
C LEU A 148 15.21 17.83 17.05
#